data_872facf05e9f25011e59148bc0691979
#
_entry.id   872facf05e9f25011e59148bc0691979
#
_cell.length_a   1.000
_cell.length_b   1.000
_cell.length_c   1.000
_cell.angle_alpha   90.00
_cell.angle_beta   90.00
_cell.angle_gamma   90.00
#
_symmetry.space_group_name_H-M   'P 1'
#
loop_
_entity.id
_entity.type
_entity.pdbx_description
1 polymer ?
#
loop_
_entity_poly.entity_id
_entity_poly.type
_entity_poly.pdbx_seq_one_letter_code
_entity_poly.pdbx_strand_id
1 'polypeptide(L)'
;DTEPVASDPQPSAPSDPATEAETDTASPTTAPEPSEPTSDGGSAGTVAAPVYFVGDSPTGPRLYREFRQVEDDDPLAEAAALLVAGDALDPDYYSLLPSLDITSIEATDGAIVVSLGADSPTADKATSPQQARIAVQSLVYTLQGVAQTRDPVQVVKGGQPVQLLDQPTDTGVRAADQLDVLSLVNVTSPASDAQVDDTFTASGVASSFEATVPWEVRDAGGAVVVDGFATAEGFLERLYPWETEVDVSALEPGTYTFAALTDDPSAGEGPGPYVDTKTIVVG
;
A
#
# COMPACT_ATOMS: atom_id res chain seq x y z
N ASP A 1 52.43 34.30 15.09
CA ASP A 1 53.56 33.41 14.79
C ASP A 1 53.07 32.15 14.08
N THR A 2 53.35 32.17 12.80
CA THR A 2 53.82 31.15 11.86
C THR A 2 53.24 29.74 11.91
N GLU A 3 52.60 29.39 10.80
CA GLU A 3 52.42 28.05 10.23
C GLU A 3 53.73 27.24 10.14
N PRO A 4 53.66 25.89 9.87
CA PRO A 4 53.65 25.54 8.48
C PRO A 4 52.76 24.30 8.12
N VAL A 5 52.31 24.34 6.86
CA VAL A 5 51.78 23.36 5.94
C VAL A 5 52.69 22.10 5.86
N ALA A 6 52.07 20.92 5.77
CA ALA A 6 52.73 19.69 5.27
C ALA A 6 51.78 18.90 4.35
N SER A 7 52.35 18.64 3.22
CA SER A 7 51.81 18.10 1.98
C SER A 7 51.38 16.63 2.02
N ASP A 8 50.43 16.33 1.09
CA ASP A 8 50.04 15.05 0.52
C ASP A 8 51.17 14.10 0.13
N PRO A 9 50.92 12.80 0.09
CA PRO A 9 51.39 12.02 -1.05
C PRO A 9 50.29 11.14 -1.68
N GLN A 10 50.14 11.31 -2.98
CA GLN A 10 49.42 10.46 -3.93
C GLN A 10 50.15 9.11 -4.12
N PRO A 11 49.47 7.96 -4.17
CA PRO A 11 50.06 6.75 -4.68
C PRO A 11 49.71 6.46 -6.14
N SER A 12 50.76 6.09 -6.83
CA SER A 12 50.85 5.74 -8.24
C SER A 12 50.21 4.39 -8.57
N ALA A 13 49.68 4.28 -9.79
CA ALA A 13 49.25 3.03 -10.42
C ALA A 13 50.42 2.12 -10.80
N PRO A 14 50.23 0.81 -10.87
CA PRO A 14 51.10 -0.07 -11.65
C PRO A 14 50.42 -0.61 -12.90
N SER A 15 51.28 -0.71 -13.92
CA SER A 15 51.08 -1.09 -15.30
C SER A 15 50.86 -2.61 -15.50
N ASP A 16 50.17 -2.92 -16.61
CA ASP A 16 50.07 -4.24 -17.25
C ASP A 16 51.40 -4.88 -17.61
N PRO A 17 51.42 -6.22 -17.81
CA PRO A 17 51.97 -6.71 -19.08
C PRO A 17 51.03 -7.69 -19.82
N ALA A 18 50.97 -7.49 -21.11
CA ALA A 18 50.44 -8.37 -22.13
C ALA A 18 51.30 -9.65 -22.28
N THR A 19 50.68 -10.76 -22.63
CA THR A 19 51.31 -11.87 -23.34
C THR A 19 50.33 -12.51 -24.29
N GLU A 20 50.85 -12.70 -25.51
CA GLU A 20 50.18 -13.12 -26.73
C GLU A 20 49.86 -14.62 -26.80
N ALA A 21 48.80 -14.88 -27.58
CA ALA A 21 48.59 -15.89 -28.63
C ALA A 21 48.78 -17.39 -28.32
N GLU A 22 47.76 -18.16 -28.65
CA GLU A 22 47.85 -19.21 -29.67
C GLU A 22 46.48 -19.53 -30.29
N THR A 23 46.48 -19.60 -31.59
CA THR A 23 45.40 -19.95 -32.54
C THR A 23 45.19 -21.45 -32.52
N ASP A 24 43.97 -21.93 -32.36
CA ASP A 24 43.61 -23.28 -32.85
C ASP A 24 42.33 -23.24 -33.64
N THR A 25 42.43 -23.75 -34.87
CA THR A 25 41.40 -23.77 -35.91
C THR A 25 40.53 -24.99 -35.76
N ALA A 26 39.26 -24.83 -35.44
CA ALA A 26 38.27 -25.90 -35.57
C ALA A 26 37.09 -25.46 -36.46
N SER A 27 36.77 -26.32 -37.39
CA SER A 27 35.76 -26.22 -38.46
C SER A 27 34.33 -25.91 -37.98
N PRO A 28 33.48 -25.30 -38.82
CA PRO A 28 32.15 -24.87 -38.45
C PRO A 28 31.18 -26.05 -38.34
N THR A 29 30.66 -26.27 -37.16
CA THR A 29 29.47 -27.07 -36.95
C THR A 29 28.25 -26.19 -37.17
N THR A 30 27.41 -26.58 -38.12
CA THR A 30 26.11 -25.97 -38.47
C THR A 30 25.26 -25.79 -37.22
N ALA A 31 24.98 -24.55 -36.86
CA ALA A 31 24.02 -24.21 -35.80
C ALA A 31 22.59 -24.50 -36.35
N PRO A 32 21.68 -25.04 -35.50
CA PRO A 32 20.26 -25.10 -35.85
C PRO A 32 19.67 -23.69 -35.91
N GLU A 33 18.82 -23.45 -36.91
CA GLU A 33 18.03 -22.23 -37.06
C GLU A 33 17.27 -21.91 -35.79
N PRO A 34 17.22 -20.66 -35.34
CA PRO A 34 16.37 -20.26 -34.24
C PRO A 34 14.91 -20.40 -34.66
N SER A 35 14.19 -21.33 -34.04
CA SER A 35 12.73 -21.39 -34.13
C SER A 35 12.16 -20.07 -33.67
N GLU A 36 11.36 -19.42 -34.51
CA GLU A 36 10.59 -18.24 -34.13
C GLU A 36 9.73 -18.58 -32.89
N PRO A 37 9.69 -17.72 -31.87
CA PRO A 37 8.77 -17.91 -30.76
C PRO A 37 7.34 -17.81 -31.31
N THR A 38 6.63 -18.93 -31.31
CA THR A 38 5.17 -18.93 -31.43
C THR A 38 4.66 -18.00 -30.34
N SER A 39 3.95 -16.95 -30.73
CA SER A 39 3.17 -16.09 -29.84
C SER A 39 2.14 -16.99 -29.16
N ASP A 40 2.51 -17.53 -28.02
CA ASP A 40 1.57 -18.15 -27.09
C ASP A 40 0.70 -17.02 -26.53
N GLY A 41 -0.62 -17.18 -26.61
CA GLY A 41 -1.58 -16.19 -26.14
C GLY A 41 -1.23 -15.78 -24.70
N GLY A 42 -0.93 -14.50 -24.51
CA GLY A 42 -0.48 -13.96 -23.22
C GLY A 42 -1.44 -14.38 -22.13
N SER A 43 -0.92 -15.12 -21.18
CA SER A 43 -1.53 -15.22 -19.86
C SER A 43 -1.54 -13.80 -19.32
N ALA A 44 -2.71 -13.22 -19.06
CA ALA A 44 -2.83 -11.94 -18.39
C ALA A 44 -1.99 -12.02 -17.11
N GLY A 45 -1.00 -11.14 -16.97
CA GLY A 45 -0.20 -11.03 -15.76
C GLY A 45 -1.03 -10.37 -14.67
N THR A 46 -0.59 -10.49 -13.41
CA THR A 46 -1.18 -9.72 -12.31
C THR A 46 -0.15 -8.79 -11.70
N VAL A 47 -0.62 -7.64 -11.21
CA VAL A 47 0.20 -6.66 -10.49
C VAL A 47 -0.39 -6.40 -9.10
N ALA A 48 0.47 -6.07 -8.14
CA ALA A 48 0.03 -5.68 -6.81
C ALA A 48 -0.44 -4.22 -6.83
N ALA A 49 -1.72 -4.00 -6.63
CA ALA A 49 -2.35 -2.70 -6.58
C ALA A 49 -2.71 -2.30 -5.14
N PRO A 50 -2.36 -1.09 -4.68
CA PRO A 50 -2.81 -0.60 -3.38
C PRO A 50 -4.28 -0.15 -3.48
N VAL A 51 -5.17 -0.76 -2.70
CA VAL A 51 -6.57 -0.36 -2.55
C VAL A 51 -6.77 0.20 -1.15
N TYR A 52 -7.37 1.38 -1.05
CA TYR A 52 -7.58 2.09 0.21
C TYR A 52 -9.03 2.01 0.63
N PHE A 53 -9.34 1.11 1.54
CA PHE A 53 -10.66 0.95 2.15
C PHE A 53 -10.82 1.85 3.38
N VAL A 54 -12.04 1.96 3.86
CA VAL A 54 -12.38 2.69 5.09
C VAL A 54 -12.45 1.71 6.24
N GLY A 55 -11.94 2.10 7.40
CA GLY A 55 -12.11 1.41 8.66
C GLY A 55 -12.35 2.41 9.79
N ASP A 56 -12.84 1.92 10.91
CA ASP A 56 -13.10 2.74 12.08
C ASP A 56 -11.82 3.05 12.85
N SER A 57 -11.73 4.25 13.40
CA SER A 57 -10.63 4.67 14.27
C SER A 57 -11.16 5.51 15.44
N PRO A 58 -10.35 5.75 16.47
CA PRO A 58 -10.75 6.56 17.61
C PRO A 58 -11.21 7.99 17.28
N THR A 59 -10.80 8.52 16.11
CA THR A 59 -11.15 9.87 15.65
C THR A 59 -12.17 9.88 14.50
N GLY A 60 -12.80 8.74 14.22
CA GLY A 60 -13.76 8.53 13.13
C GLY A 60 -13.17 7.73 11.96
N PRO A 61 -13.87 7.64 10.83
CA PRO A 61 -13.44 6.80 9.72
C PRO A 61 -12.10 7.27 9.14
N ARG A 62 -11.22 6.32 8.84
CA ARG A 62 -9.88 6.51 8.25
C ARG A 62 -9.65 5.51 7.13
N LEU A 63 -8.64 5.76 6.30
CA LEU A 63 -8.27 4.87 5.23
C LEU A 63 -7.20 3.88 5.69
N TYR A 64 -7.39 2.63 5.30
CA TYR A 64 -6.48 1.50 5.49
C TYR A 64 -6.13 0.93 4.12
N ARG A 65 -4.91 0.50 3.94
CA ARG A 65 -4.42 0.02 2.66
C ARG A 65 -4.29 -1.49 2.64
N GLU A 66 -4.85 -2.12 1.61
CA GLU A 66 -4.55 -3.49 1.24
C GLU A 66 -3.81 -3.52 -0.10
N PHE A 67 -2.89 -4.47 -0.27
CA PHE A 67 -2.36 -4.80 -1.58
C PHE A 67 -3.16 -5.96 -2.18
N ARG A 68 -3.76 -5.72 -3.34
CA ARG A 68 -4.59 -6.69 -4.07
C ARG A 68 -3.90 -7.07 -5.37
N GLN A 69 -3.98 -8.34 -5.73
CA GLN A 69 -3.56 -8.78 -7.07
C GLN A 69 -4.67 -8.45 -8.05
N VAL A 70 -4.38 -7.64 -9.04
CA VAL A 70 -5.30 -7.22 -10.10
C VAL A 70 -4.69 -7.55 -11.46
N GLU A 71 -5.50 -7.69 -12.50
CA GLU A 71 -5.02 -7.93 -13.86
C GLU A 71 -4.21 -6.73 -14.36
N ASP A 72 -3.11 -6.99 -15.09
CA ASP A 72 -2.16 -5.95 -15.50
C ASP A 72 -2.59 -5.18 -16.76
N ASP A 73 -3.65 -5.62 -17.42
CA ASP A 73 -4.20 -4.96 -18.61
C ASP A 73 -5.02 -3.70 -18.28
N ASP A 74 -5.73 -3.66 -17.13
CA ASP A 74 -6.43 -2.46 -16.65
C ASP A 74 -6.43 -2.36 -15.10
N PRO A 75 -5.27 -2.19 -14.47
CA PRO A 75 -5.16 -2.21 -13.02
C PRO A 75 -5.91 -1.06 -12.33
N LEU A 76 -6.15 0.06 -13.02
CA LEU A 76 -6.94 1.18 -12.48
C LEU A 76 -8.41 0.82 -12.34
N ALA A 77 -8.99 0.22 -13.38
CA ALA A 77 -10.39 -0.20 -13.35
C ALA A 77 -10.61 -1.32 -12.34
N GLU A 78 -9.73 -2.32 -12.31
CA GLU A 78 -9.80 -3.43 -11.36
C GLU A 78 -9.73 -2.97 -9.91
N ALA A 79 -8.74 -2.13 -9.55
CA ALA A 79 -8.62 -1.60 -8.20
C ALA A 79 -9.83 -0.74 -7.79
N ALA A 80 -10.36 0.07 -8.72
CA ALA A 80 -11.57 0.86 -8.48
C ALA A 80 -12.81 -0.03 -8.31
N ALA A 81 -12.93 -1.11 -9.08
CA ALA A 81 -14.03 -2.07 -8.95
C ALA A 81 -14.04 -2.75 -7.57
N LEU A 82 -12.88 -3.21 -7.07
CA LEU A 82 -12.74 -3.74 -5.72
C LEU A 82 -13.19 -2.72 -4.66
N LEU A 83 -12.73 -1.48 -4.80
CA LEU A 83 -13.07 -0.42 -3.86
C LEU A 83 -14.58 -0.09 -3.87
N VAL A 84 -15.20 0.04 -5.05
CA VAL A 84 -16.65 0.34 -5.19
C VAL A 84 -17.50 -0.82 -4.69
N ALA A 85 -17.07 -2.07 -4.93
CA ALA A 85 -17.72 -3.26 -4.41
C ALA A 85 -17.62 -3.40 -2.88
N GLY A 86 -16.64 -2.73 -2.26
CA GLY A 86 -16.32 -2.92 -0.84
C GLY A 86 -15.71 -4.30 -0.58
N ASP A 87 -15.02 -4.88 -1.56
CA ASP A 87 -14.44 -6.22 -1.52
C ASP A 87 -13.07 -6.19 -0.81
N ALA A 88 -13.07 -5.84 0.47
CA ALA A 88 -11.91 -5.90 1.33
C ALA A 88 -11.64 -7.34 1.79
N LEU A 89 -10.37 -7.72 1.94
CA LEU A 89 -9.98 -8.99 2.56
C LEU A 89 -10.14 -8.94 4.08
N ASP A 90 -9.88 -7.78 4.65
CA ASP A 90 -10.05 -7.54 6.06
C ASP A 90 -11.52 -7.25 6.40
N PRO A 91 -12.16 -8.04 7.29
CA PRO A 91 -13.56 -7.83 7.63
C PRO A 91 -13.84 -6.51 8.37
N ASP A 92 -12.80 -5.85 8.91
CA ASP A 92 -12.92 -4.56 9.59
C ASP A 92 -12.95 -3.38 8.59
N TYR A 93 -12.75 -3.65 7.29
CA TYR A 93 -12.72 -2.63 6.27
C TYR A 93 -13.97 -2.64 5.40
N TYR A 94 -14.34 -1.47 4.92
CA TYR A 94 -15.54 -1.27 4.11
C TYR A 94 -15.37 -0.13 3.10
N SER A 95 -16.33 0.04 2.20
CA SER A 95 -16.40 1.17 1.28
C SER A 95 -17.50 2.15 1.69
N LEU A 96 -17.21 3.44 1.58
CA LEU A 96 -18.21 4.52 1.70
C LEU A 96 -18.60 5.11 0.34
N LEU A 97 -18.06 4.59 -0.76
CA LEU A 97 -18.47 4.99 -2.10
C LEU A 97 -19.88 4.45 -2.40
N PRO A 98 -20.74 5.22 -3.08
CA PRO A 98 -21.97 4.67 -3.63
C PRO A 98 -21.66 3.64 -4.72
N SER A 99 -22.66 2.84 -5.11
CA SER A 99 -22.53 1.94 -6.26
C SER A 99 -22.31 2.75 -7.54
N LEU A 100 -21.05 2.96 -7.91
CA LEU A 100 -20.66 3.69 -9.11
C LEU A 100 -20.63 2.73 -10.32
N ASP A 101 -21.24 3.15 -11.43
CA ASP A 101 -21.03 2.53 -12.74
C ASP A 101 -19.84 3.24 -13.40
N ILE A 102 -18.63 2.74 -13.18
CA ILE A 102 -17.40 3.28 -13.76
C ILE A 102 -17.22 2.65 -15.14
N THR A 103 -17.28 3.49 -16.18
CA THR A 103 -17.18 3.04 -17.59
C THR A 103 -15.76 3.09 -18.14
N SER A 104 -14.91 3.96 -17.62
CA SER A 104 -13.48 4.00 -17.92
C SER A 104 -12.70 4.78 -16.86
N ILE A 105 -11.43 4.49 -16.71
CA ILE A 105 -10.47 5.31 -15.96
C ILE A 105 -9.26 5.53 -16.83
N GLU A 106 -8.91 6.79 -17.06
CA GLU A 106 -7.78 7.17 -17.92
C GLU A 106 -6.80 8.05 -17.14
N ALA A 107 -5.55 7.60 -17.03
CA ALA A 107 -4.45 8.44 -16.55
C ALA A 107 -3.89 9.21 -17.74
N THR A 108 -4.04 10.52 -17.73
CA THR A 108 -3.58 11.45 -18.75
C THR A 108 -2.51 12.38 -18.18
N ASP A 109 -1.85 13.18 -19.04
CA ASP A 109 -0.91 14.20 -18.56
C ASP A 109 -1.66 15.25 -17.71
N GLY A 110 -1.50 15.15 -16.38
CA GLY A 110 -2.01 16.11 -15.42
C GLY A 110 -3.35 15.79 -14.75
N ALA A 111 -4.01 14.66 -15.08
CA ALA A 111 -5.21 14.20 -14.37
C ALA A 111 -5.45 12.70 -14.52
N ILE A 112 -6.10 12.09 -13.53
CA ILE A 112 -6.75 10.78 -13.65
C ILE A 112 -8.24 11.05 -13.81
N VAL A 113 -8.81 10.68 -14.95
CA VAL A 113 -10.21 10.93 -15.30
C VAL A 113 -11.03 9.66 -15.09
N VAL A 114 -12.01 9.72 -14.19
CA VAL A 114 -12.98 8.65 -13.93
C VAL A 114 -14.28 8.97 -14.65
N SER A 115 -14.64 8.15 -15.62
CA SER A 115 -15.89 8.30 -16.38
C SER A 115 -16.99 7.45 -15.78
N LEU A 116 -18.13 8.06 -15.48
CA LEU A 116 -19.31 7.40 -14.93
C LEU A 116 -20.41 7.24 -15.98
N GLY A 117 -21.10 6.10 -15.92
CA GLY A 117 -22.34 5.86 -16.67
C GLY A 117 -23.43 6.85 -16.30
N ALA A 118 -24.38 7.04 -17.22
CA ALA A 118 -25.44 8.08 -17.12
C ALA A 118 -26.30 7.95 -15.86
N ASP A 119 -26.51 6.73 -15.38
CA ASP A 119 -27.39 6.45 -14.23
C ASP A 119 -26.62 6.35 -12.90
N SER A 120 -25.28 6.53 -12.92
CA SER A 120 -24.43 6.45 -11.73
C SER A 120 -24.83 7.52 -10.69
N PRO A 121 -25.02 7.16 -9.42
CA PRO A 121 -25.31 8.14 -8.37
C PRO A 121 -24.07 9.00 -8.10
N THR A 122 -24.24 10.32 -7.99
CA THR A 122 -23.15 11.25 -7.64
C THR A 122 -23.33 11.89 -6.27
N ALA A 123 -24.49 11.69 -5.65
CA ALA A 123 -24.80 12.20 -4.32
C ALA A 123 -25.48 11.13 -3.47
N ASP A 124 -25.15 11.10 -2.18
CA ASP A 124 -25.83 10.30 -1.17
C ASP A 124 -26.14 11.20 0.02
N LYS A 125 -27.43 11.42 0.28
CA LYS A 125 -27.92 12.29 1.36
C LYS A 125 -27.69 11.72 2.77
N ALA A 126 -27.39 10.42 2.87
CA ALA A 126 -27.11 9.75 4.15
C ALA A 126 -25.66 9.93 4.60
N THR A 127 -24.76 10.35 3.71
CA THR A 127 -23.33 10.49 3.97
C THR A 127 -23.02 11.83 4.64
N SER A 128 -22.34 11.80 5.79
CA SER A 128 -21.86 13.03 6.43
C SER A 128 -20.73 13.68 5.61
N PRO A 129 -20.44 14.99 5.76
CA PRO A 129 -19.34 15.65 5.05
C PRO A 129 -17.99 14.99 5.30
N GLN A 130 -17.74 14.46 6.51
CA GLN A 130 -16.52 13.73 6.82
C GLN A 130 -16.46 12.40 6.06
N GLN A 131 -17.53 11.62 6.09
CA GLN A 131 -17.63 10.36 5.35
C GLN A 131 -17.50 10.59 3.84
N ALA A 132 -18.15 11.63 3.30
CA ALA A 132 -18.04 12.01 1.89
C ALA A 132 -16.59 12.33 1.49
N ARG A 133 -15.87 13.09 2.35
CA ARG A 133 -14.45 13.38 2.13
C ARG A 133 -13.62 12.11 2.13
N ILE A 134 -13.78 11.22 3.12
CA ILE A 134 -13.04 9.97 3.22
C ILE A 134 -13.36 9.04 2.04
N ALA A 135 -14.64 8.93 1.64
CA ALA A 135 -15.04 8.15 0.47
C ALA A 135 -14.34 8.62 -0.81
N VAL A 136 -14.29 9.93 -1.07
CA VAL A 136 -13.58 10.46 -2.24
C VAL A 136 -12.07 10.28 -2.09
N GLN A 137 -11.51 10.46 -0.89
CA GLN A 137 -10.08 10.24 -0.66
C GLN A 137 -9.69 8.76 -0.83
N SER A 138 -10.56 7.79 -0.53
CA SER A 138 -10.28 6.38 -0.81
C SER A 138 -10.07 6.12 -2.31
N LEU A 139 -10.93 6.70 -3.16
CA LEU A 139 -10.78 6.62 -4.62
C LEU A 139 -9.49 7.33 -5.08
N VAL A 140 -9.20 8.53 -4.56
CA VAL A 140 -8.01 9.31 -4.93
C VAL A 140 -6.73 8.57 -4.58
N TYR A 141 -6.61 8.06 -3.34
CA TYR A 141 -5.44 7.33 -2.89
C TYR A 141 -5.24 6.03 -3.67
N THR A 142 -6.30 5.29 -3.95
CA THR A 142 -6.26 4.06 -4.76
C THR A 142 -5.75 4.36 -6.17
N LEU A 143 -6.39 5.28 -6.88
CA LEU A 143 -6.02 5.58 -8.27
C LEU A 143 -4.63 6.20 -8.41
N GLN A 144 -4.27 7.14 -7.53
CA GLN A 144 -2.91 7.70 -7.52
C GLN A 144 -1.85 6.65 -7.17
N GLY A 145 -2.16 5.72 -6.26
CA GLY A 145 -1.28 4.63 -5.87
C GLY A 145 -1.03 3.64 -7.01
N VAL A 146 -2.08 3.26 -7.74
CA VAL A 146 -1.98 2.37 -8.90
C VAL A 146 -1.27 3.06 -10.07
N ALA A 147 -1.65 4.29 -10.40
CA ALA A 147 -1.01 5.07 -11.47
C ALA A 147 0.40 5.58 -11.13
N GLN A 148 0.83 5.44 -9.86
CA GLN A 148 2.11 5.96 -9.35
C GLN A 148 2.34 7.45 -9.65
N THR A 149 1.26 8.25 -9.56
CA THR A 149 1.28 9.69 -9.78
C THR A 149 0.66 10.45 -8.62
N ARG A 150 0.79 11.79 -8.62
CA ARG A 150 0.09 12.71 -7.72
C ARG A 150 -0.89 13.61 -8.48
N ASP A 151 -1.25 13.25 -9.69
CA ASP A 151 -2.19 13.99 -10.49
C ASP A 151 -3.60 13.98 -9.87
N PRO A 152 -4.37 15.07 -10.00
CA PRO A 152 -5.70 15.12 -9.42
C PRO A 152 -6.64 14.11 -10.10
N VAL A 153 -7.52 13.54 -9.31
CA VAL A 153 -8.60 12.69 -9.80
C VAL A 153 -9.82 13.58 -10.13
N GLN A 154 -10.26 13.52 -11.38
CA GLN A 154 -11.44 14.21 -11.89
C GLN A 154 -12.54 13.20 -12.22
N VAL A 155 -13.78 13.49 -11.84
CA VAL A 155 -14.93 12.65 -12.18
C VAL A 155 -15.77 13.33 -13.26
N VAL A 156 -16.11 12.57 -14.30
CA VAL A 156 -16.99 13.02 -15.40
C VAL A 156 -18.18 12.09 -15.53
N LYS A 157 -19.33 12.65 -15.90
CA LYS A 157 -20.57 11.91 -16.17
C LYS A 157 -21.20 12.45 -17.44
N GLY A 158 -21.43 11.58 -18.44
CA GLY A 158 -21.86 12.01 -19.75
C GLY A 158 -20.90 13.00 -20.43
N GLY A 159 -19.61 12.87 -20.18
CA GLY A 159 -18.56 13.75 -20.68
C GLY A 159 -18.46 15.12 -20.00
N GLN A 160 -19.22 15.35 -18.94
CA GLN A 160 -19.19 16.61 -18.17
C GLN A 160 -18.60 16.39 -16.78
N PRO A 161 -17.69 17.27 -16.31
CA PRO A 161 -17.20 17.23 -14.94
C PRO A 161 -18.35 17.32 -13.92
N VAL A 162 -18.29 16.47 -12.88
CA VAL A 162 -19.30 16.42 -11.82
C VAL A 162 -18.67 16.31 -10.45
N GLN A 163 -19.35 16.82 -9.44
CA GLN A 163 -19.00 16.59 -8.05
C GLN A 163 -19.46 15.19 -7.62
N LEU A 164 -18.66 14.49 -6.87
CA LEU A 164 -18.99 13.22 -6.25
C LEU A 164 -19.14 13.44 -4.74
N LEU A 165 -20.30 13.12 -4.17
CA LEU A 165 -20.61 13.30 -2.75
C LEU A 165 -20.34 14.75 -2.26
N ASP A 166 -20.71 15.74 -3.07
CA ASP A 166 -20.47 17.17 -2.82
C ASP A 166 -18.96 17.54 -2.64
N GLN A 167 -18.03 16.66 -3.05
CA GLN A 167 -16.60 16.95 -3.09
C GLN A 167 -16.22 17.52 -4.49
N PRO A 168 -15.21 18.40 -4.59
CA PRO A 168 -14.88 19.13 -5.81
C PRO A 168 -14.15 18.28 -6.88
N THR A 169 -14.64 17.07 -7.17
CA THR A 169 -14.09 16.17 -8.18
C THR A 169 -14.25 16.69 -9.60
N ASP A 170 -15.18 17.64 -9.82
CA ASP A 170 -15.37 18.37 -11.08
C ASP A 170 -14.14 19.23 -11.46
N THR A 171 -13.41 19.76 -10.47
CA THR A 171 -12.19 20.53 -10.67
C THR A 171 -10.91 19.71 -10.43
N GLY A 172 -11.07 18.46 -10.00
CA GLY A 172 -10.00 17.54 -9.66
C GLY A 172 -9.59 17.60 -8.19
N VAL A 173 -9.49 16.43 -7.56
CA VAL A 173 -9.09 16.24 -6.15
C VAL A 173 -7.76 15.52 -6.07
N ARG A 174 -6.84 16.05 -5.27
CA ARG A 174 -5.56 15.40 -4.93
C ARG A 174 -5.67 14.66 -3.60
N ALA A 175 -4.78 13.71 -3.37
CA ALA A 175 -4.64 13.10 -2.05
C ALA A 175 -4.44 14.19 -0.99
N ALA A 176 -5.22 14.13 0.05
CA ALA A 176 -5.04 14.94 1.25
C ALA A 176 -3.78 14.50 2.01
N ASP A 177 -3.39 15.24 3.04
CA ASP A 177 -2.28 14.84 3.90
C ASP A 177 -2.55 13.45 4.52
N GLN A 178 -1.52 12.61 4.58
CA GLN A 178 -1.63 11.24 5.10
C GLN A 178 -2.18 11.22 6.53
N LEU A 179 -1.66 12.10 7.38
CA LEU A 179 -2.05 12.14 8.79
C LEU A 179 -3.49 12.62 9.02
N ASP A 180 -4.09 13.26 8.00
CA ASP A 180 -5.49 13.70 8.03
C ASP A 180 -6.48 12.59 7.66
N VAL A 181 -6.10 11.64 6.82
CA VAL A 181 -7.05 10.70 6.20
C VAL A 181 -6.69 9.24 6.34
N LEU A 182 -5.39 8.88 6.46
CA LEU A 182 -4.99 7.49 6.69
C LEU A 182 -5.06 7.14 8.18
N SER A 183 -5.25 5.87 8.51
CA SER A 183 -5.01 5.39 9.86
C SER A 183 -3.54 5.62 10.25
N LEU A 184 -3.29 5.98 11.49
CA LEU A 184 -1.93 6.22 11.98
C LEU A 184 -1.12 4.93 12.21
N VAL A 185 -1.74 3.78 12.06
CA VAL A 185 -1.09 2.47 11.95
C VAL A 185 -1.84 1.65 10.90
N ASN A 186 -1.09 0.92 10.08
CA ASN A 186 -1.65 0.01 9.09
C ASN A 186 -0.70 -1.18 8.90
N VAL A 187 -1.23 -2.38 9.00
CA VAL A 187 -0.53 -3.66 8.80
C VAL A 187 -0.59 -4.01 7.31
N THR A 188 0.57 -4.20 6.70
CA THR A 188 0.68 -4.67 5.31
C THR A 188 0.83 -6.19 5.25
N SER A 189 1.61 -6.74 6.18
CA SER A 189 1.82 -8.17 6.37
C SER A 189 1.73 -8.49 7.87
N PRO A 190 1.11 -9.60 8.26
CA PRO A 190 0.39 -10.55 7.41
C PRO A 190 -0.89 -9.96 6.80
N ALA A 191 -1.36 -10.55 5.70
CA ALA A 191 -2.72 -10.30 5.23
C ALA A 191 -3.73 -10.99 6.17
N SER A 192 -4.99 -10.55 6.15
CA SER A 192 -6.05 -11.22 6.92
C SER A 192 -6.20 -12.68 6.47
N ASP A 193 -6.44 -13.59 7.41
CA ASP A 193 -6.51 -15.05 7.25
C ASP A 193 -5.22 -15.73 6.75
N ALA A 194 -4.06 -15.05 6.88
CA ALA A 194 -2.79 -15.65 6.52
C ALA A 194 -2.46 -16.86 7.39
N GLN A 195 -1.98 -17.93 6.74
CA GLN A 195 -1.32 -19.04 7.43
C GLN A 195 0.08 -18.58 7.85
N VAL A 196 0.42 -18.74 9.10
CA VAL A 196 1.73 -18.38 9.64
C VAL A 196 2.40 -19.60 10.28
N ASP A 197 3.71 -19.66 10.12
CA ASP A 197 4.56 -20.66 10.78
C ASP A 197 4.90 -20.21 12.21
N ASP A 198 5.76 -20.96 12.91
CA ASP A 198 6.25 -20.67 14.27
C ASP A 198 6.74 -19.22 14.44
N THR A 199 7.25 -18.63 13.38
CA THR A 199 7.74 -17.24 13.33
C THR A 199 7.30 -16.61 12.01
N PHE A 200 6.80 -15.38 12.06
CA PHE A 200 6.45 -14.64 10.84
C PHE A 200 6.90 -13.19 10.93
N THR A 201 7.11 -12.57 9.76
CA THR A 201 7.40 -11.14 9.66
C THR A 201 6.12 -10.34 9.60
N ALA A 202 5.90 -9.46 10.58
CA ALA A 202 4.88 -8.44 10.52
C ALA A 202 5.47 -7.11 10.05
N SER A 203 4.78 -6.41 9.16
CA SER A 203 5.23 -5.13 8.62
C SER A 203 4.07 -4.22 8.24
N GLY A 204 4.36 -2.94 8.14
CA GLY A 204 3.36 -1.96 7.77
C GLY A 204 3.89 -0.53 7.75
N VAL A 205 2.99 0.42 7.95
CA VAL A 205 3.34 1.83 8.10
C VAL A 205 2.67 2.42 9.33
N ALA A 206 3.37 3.32 10.03
CA ALA A 206 2.81 3.99 11.21
C ALA A 206 3.36 5.41 11.38
N SER A 207 2.60 6.23 12.10
CA SER A 207 3.06 7.46 12.74
C SER A 207 2.68 7.38 14.22
N SER A 208 3.51 6.75 15.02
CA SER A 208 3.32 6.48 16.43
C SER A 208 4.33 7.28 17.26
N PHE A 209 3.99 7.62 18.50
CA PHE A 209 4.85 8.43 19.36
C PHE A 209 6.23 7.77 19.56
N GLU A 210 7.29 8.57 19.44
CA GLU A 210 8.70 8.11 19.49
C GLU A 210 9.01 6.97 18.51
N ALA A 211 8.25 6.85 17.41
CA ALA A 211 8.36 5.77 16.43
C ALA A 211 8.09 4.36 16.99
N THR A 212 7.55 4.24 18.19
CA THR A 212 7.22 2.95 18.81
C THR A 212 5.87 2.46 18.30
N VAL A 213 5.84 1.25 17.77
CA VAL A 213 4.64 0.56 17.27
C VAL A 213 4.42 -0.70 18.12
N PRO A 214 3.63 -0.62 19.21
CA PRO A 214 3.26 -1.80 19.96
C PRO A 214 2.48 -2.79 19.09
N TRP A 215 2.64 -4.08 19.35
CA TRP A 215 1.85 -5.12 18.72
C TRP A 215 1.50 -6.23 19.69
N GLU A 216 0.41 -6.92 19.42
CA GLU A 216 -0.11 -8.00 20.24
C GLU A 216 -0.64 -9.13 19.35
N VAL A 217 -0.52 -10.37 19.83
CA VAL A 217 -1.29 -11.52 19.34
C VAL A 217 -2.32 -11.86 20.39
N ARG A 218 -3.58 -11.92 19.99
CA ARG A 218 -4.73 -12.18 20.88
C ARG A 218 -5.39 -13.49 20.51
N ASP A 219 -5.83 -14.23 21.52
CA ASP A 219 -6.64 -15.43 21.33
C ASP A 219 -8.09 -15.09 20.93
N ALA A 220 -8.90 -16.13 20.67
CA ALA A 220 -10.32 -15.98 20.32
C ALA A 220 -11.18 -15.31 21.40
N GLY A 221 -10.70 -15.25 22.63
CA GLY A 221 -11.33 -14.53 23.76
C GLY A 221 -10.90 -13.07 23.86
N GLY A 222 -9.95 -12.63 23.01
CA GLY A 222 -9.36 -11.30 23.03
C GLY A 222 -8.25 -11.11 24.08
N ALA A 223 -7.81 -12.20 24.76
CA ALA A 223 -6.69 -12.12 25.69
C ALA A 223 -5.36 -12.05 24.93
N VAL A 224 -4.46 -11.16 25.35
CA VAL A 224 -3.11 -11.05 24.79
C VAL A 224 -2.31 -12.28 25.22
N VAL A 225 -1.78 -13.00 24.24
CA VAL A 225 -0.98 -14.24 24.43
C VAL A 225 0.48 -14.06 24.04
N VAL A 226 0.77 -13.12 23.14
CA VAL A 226 2.12 -12.66 22.78
C VAL A 226 2.07 -11.16 22.59
N ASP A 227 3.09 -10.42 22.99
CA ASP A 227 3.19 -8.98 22.77
C ASP A 227 4.64 -8.55 22.52
N GLY A 228 4.77 -7.36 21.94
CA GLY A 228 6.06 -6.75 21.69
C GLY A 228 5.90 -5.36 21.07
N PHE A 229 6.97 -4.89 20.46
CA PHE A 229 6.96 -3.63 19.71
C PHE A 229 7.89 -3.68 18.51
N ALA A 230 7.58 -2.89 17.50
CA ALA A 230 8.47 -2.54 16.40
C ALA A 230 8.91 -1.08 16.54
N THR A 231 9.97 -0.71 15.82
CA THR A 231 10.40 0.68 15.69
C THR A 231 10.21 1.10 14.23
N ALA A 232 9.37 2.11 14.00
CA ALA A 232 9.22 2.71 12.67
C ALA A 232 10.43 3.58 12.32
N GLU A 233 10.65 3.85 11.04
CA GLU A 233 11.76 4.71 10.58
C GLU A 233 11.63 6.18 10.98
N GLY A 234 10.48 6.59 11.54
CA GLY A 234 10.20 7.94 12.01
C GLY A 234 8.75 8.11 12.48
N PHE A 235 8.36 9.36 12.83
CA PHE A 235 7.03 9.68 13.31
C PHE A 235 6.68 11.17 13.09
N LEU A 236 5.41 11.56 13.26
CA LEU A 236 4.82 12.90 13.19
C LEU A 236 4.63 13.50 11.79
N GLU A 237 5.59 13.37 10.87
CA GLU A 237 5.51 14.09 9.58
C GLU A 237 4.71 13.32 8.53
N ARG A 238 4.70 12.00 8.61
CA ARG A 238 4.03 11.07 7.69
C ARG A 238 3.92 9.70 8.33
N LEU A 239 3.36 8.73 7.60
CA LEU A 239 3.47 7.31 7.95
C LEU A 239 4.83 6.79 7.49
N TYR A 240 5.54 6.12 8.40
CA TYR A 240 6.85 5.52 8.17
C TYR A 240 6.75 4.00 8.21
N PRO A 241 7.54 3.29 7.41
CA PRO A 241 7.57 1.84 7.44
C PRO A 241 8.08 1.32 8.79
N TRP A 242 7.55 0.17 9.18
CA TRP A 242 8.01 -0.63 10.31
C TRP A 242 7.97 -2.11 9.95
N GLU A 243 8.83 -2.90 10.59
CA GLU A 243 8.90 -4.34 10.44
C GLU A 243 9.36 -4.98 11.75
N THR A 244 8.87 -6.19 12.05
CA THR A 244 9.29 -6.98 13.20
C THR A 244 9.09 -8.47 12.94
N GLU A 245 9.86 -9.31 13.62
CA GLU A 245 9.58 -10.75 13.72
C GLU A 245 8.67 -11.03 14.91
N VAL A 246 7.67 -11.87 14.70
CA VAL A 246 6.71 -12.31 15.72
C VAL A 246 6.87 -13.81 15.90
N ASP A 247 7.25 -14.23 17.11
CA ASP A 247 7.41 -15.64 17.48
C ASP A 247 6.10 -16.14 18.13
N VAL A 248 5.44 -17.06 17.45
CA VAL A 248 4.22 -17.72 17.89
C VAL A 248 4.40 -19.23 18.14
N SER A 249 5.65 -19.70 18.18
CA SER A 249 6.02 -21.12 18.34
C SER A 249 5.50 -21.77 19.61
N ALA A 250 5.14 -20.97 20.63
CA ALA A 250 4.56 -21.45 21.87
C ALA A 250 3.03 -21.54 21.83
N LEU A 251 2.39 -21.10 20.75
CA LEU A 251 0.94 -21.14 20.63
C LEU A 251 0.46 -22.49 20.08
N GLU A 252 -0.70 -22.91 20.51
CA GLU A 252 -1.35 -24.10 19.93
C GLU A 252 -1.91 -23.75 18.53
N PRO A 253 -1.98 -24.72 17.61
CA PRO A 253 -2.61 -24.50 16.31
C PRO A 253 -4.02 -23.91 16.45
N GLY A 254 -4.31 -22.83 15.71
CA GLY A 254 -5.60 -22.16 15.82
C GLY A 254 -5.64 -20.78 15.17
N THR A 255 -6.78 -20.12 15.32
CA THR A 255 -7.00 -18.76 14.81
C THR A 255 -6.74 -17.73 15.90
N TYR A 256 -5.95 -16.72 15.58
CA TYR A 256 -5.57 -15.63 16.45
C TYR A 256 -5.75 -14.28 15.74
N THR A 257 -5.70 -13.20 16.48
CA THR A 257 -5.70 -11.84 15.94
C THR A 257 -4.34 -11.21 16.22
N PHE A 258 -3.60 -10.87 15.17
CA PHE A 258 -2.46 -9.96 15.24
C PHE A 258 -2.99 -8.52 15.23
N ALA A 259 -2.54 -7.67 16.14
CA ALA A 259 -2.91 -6.27 16.24
C ALA A 259 -1.66 -5.40 16.33
N ALA A 260 -1.55 -4.39 15.47
CA ALA A 260 -0.56 -3.32 15.63
C ALA A 260 -1.27 -2.05 16.12
N LEU A 261 -0.61 -1.32 17.01
CA LEU A 261 -1.19 -0.16 17.68
C LEU A 261 -0.26 1.06 17.55
N THR A 262 -0.83 2.26 17.67
CA THR A 262 0.00 3.41 18.01
C THR A 262 0.21 3.45 19.52
N ASP A 263 1.40 3.95 19.94
CA ASP A 263 1.61 4.26 21.35
C ASP A 263 0.65 5.37 21.81
N ASP A 264 0.13 5.26 23.03
CA ASP A 264 -0.76 6.25 23.65
C ASP A 264 -0.05 6.97 24.81
N PRO A 265 0.66 8.09 24.51
CA PRO A 265 1.35 8.85 25.55
C PRO A 265 0.42 9.56 26.53
N SER A 266 -0.91 9.58 26.24
CA SER A 266 -1.91 10.18 27.11
C SER A 266 -2.30 9.31 28.30
N ALA A 267 -1.82 8.06 28.35
CA ALA A 267 -2.19 7.06 29.36
C ALA A 267 -3.72 6.87 29.51
N GLY A 268 -4.43 6.95 28.37
CA GLY A 268 -5.88 6.76 28.29
C GLY A 268 -6.71 8.04 28.51
N GLU A 269 -6.10 9.22 28.63
CA GLU A 269 -6.85 10.49 28.69
C GLU A 269 -7.25 11.01 27.28
N GLY A 270 -6.70 10.42 26.21
CA GLY A 270 -7.01 10.73 24.82
C GLY A 270 -8.12 9.86 24.21
N PRO A 271 -8.30 9.91 22.89
CA PRO A 271 -9.28 9.09 22.17
C PRO A 271 -8.90 7.59 22.12
N GLY A 272 -7.72 7.24 22.60
CA GLY A 272 -7.13 5.90 22.54
C GLY A 272 -6.21 5.69 21.34
N PRO A 273 -5.49 4.55 21.32
CA PRO A 273 -4.59 4.22 20.24
C PRO A 273 -5.35 3.92 18.93
N TYR A 274 -4.74 4.25 17.79
CA TYR A 274 -5.14 3.66 16.53
C TYR A 274 -4.74 2.19 16.53
N VAL A 275 -5.57 1.35 15.96
CA VAL A 275 -5.35 -0.10 15.92
C VAL A 275 -5.63 -0.58 14.50
N ASP A 276 -4.82 -1.49 14.03
CA ASP A 276 -5.10 -2.29 12.83
C ASP A 276 -4.92 -3.77 13.18
N THR A 277 -5.91 -4.58 12.83
CA THR A 277 -5.96 -6.00 13.19
C THR A 277 -5.91 -6.89 11.95
N LYS A 278 -5.33 -8.07 12.09
CA LYS A 278 -5.35 -9.12 11.06
C LYS A 278 -5.62 -10.47 11.71
N THR A 279 -6.57 -11.20 11.18
CA THR A 279 -6.73 -12.61 11.53
C THR A 279 -5.53 -13.40 11.00
N ILE A 280 -4.93 -14.25 11.84
CA ILE A 280 -3.87 -15.18 11.46
C ILE A 280 -4.23 -16.59 11.87
N VAL A 281 -3.72 -17.59 11.15
CA VAL A 281 -3.91 -19.00 11.45
C VAL A 281 -2.55 -19.64 11.70
N VAL A 282 -2.30 -20.03 12.95
CA VAL A 282 -1.10 -20.75 13.38
C VAL A 282 -1.31 -22.23 13.09
N GLY A 283 -0.34 -22.87 12.38
CA GLY A 283 -0.40 -24.25 11.89
C GLY A 283 0.25 -25.28 12.77
#